data_aac5b8d8a65dbf5f30e0fb0cfe603b1a
#
_entry.id   aac5b8d8a65dbf5f30e0fb0cfe603b1a
#
_cell.length_a   1.000
_cell.length_b   1.000
_cell.length_c   1.000
_cell.angle_alpha   90.00
_cell.angle_beta   90.00
_cell.angle_gamma   90.00
#
_symmetry.space_group_name_H-M   'P 1'
#
loop_
_entity.id
_entity.type
_entity.pdbx_description
1 polymer ?
#
loop_
_entity_poly.entity_id
_entity_poly.type
_entity_poly.pdbx_seq_one_letter_code
_entity_poly.pdbx_strand_id
1 'polypeptide(L)'
;MTLLPATLYAQIEQSMPIACVDFVLVRPKSGTTSLTEVGLILRHSPFGEVWCHLGGRIQRGETIAQALRRHAREALDVDLKLPRDIQPSYVYQWFPPDIAPSDGTLHGDDPRKHAIGLSFVVDFIGTPMPQGEALDVGFFSIENLPAPLWPGCEQLLRRLFRQPSS
;
A
#
# COMPACT_ATOMS: atom_id res chain seq x y z
N MET A 1 -18.32 11.04 -7.03
CA MET A 1 -17.79 10.07 -8.02
C MET A 1 -18.62 8.81 -7.95
N THR A 2 -19.14 8.31 -9.05
CA THR A 2 -20.00 7.12 -9.04
C THR A 2 -19.13 5.87 -9.04
N LEU A 3 -19.28 5.01 -8.03
CA LEU A 3 -18.63 3.70 -8.02
C LEU A 3 -19.16 2.84 -9.17
N LEU A 4 -18.28 2.07 -9.79
CA LEU A 4 -18.68 1.10 -10.80
C LEU A 4 -19.57 0.01 -10.19
N PRO A 5 -20.59 -0.48 -10.91
CA PRO A 5 -21.32 -1.67 -10.48
C PRO A 5 -20.34 -2.83 -10.21
N ALA A 6 -20.59 -3.60 -9.15
CA ALA A 6 -19.67 -4.67 -8.71
C ALA A 6 -19.38 -5.70 -9.81
N THR A 7 -20.39 -6.06 -10.61
CA THR A 7 -20.24 -7.00 -11.72
C THR A 7 -19.33 -6.47 -12.83
N LEU A 8 -19.45 -5.18 -13.18
CA LEU A 8 -18.59 -4.56 -14.17
C LEU A 8 -17.15 -4.44 -13.64
N TYR A 9 -16.98 -4.10 -12.37
CA TYR A 9 -15.65 -4.01 -11.77
C TYR A 9 -14.96 -5.39 -11.75
N ALA A 10 -15.67 -6.46 -11.41
CA ALA A 10 -15.15 -7.81 -11.46
C ALA A 10 -14.69 -8.22 -12.88
N GLN A 11 -15.43 -7.84 -13.91
CA GLN A 11 -15.03 -8.07 -15.30
C GLN A 11 -13.75 -7.31 -15.67
N ILE A 12 -13.61 -6.06 -15.21
CA ILE A 12 -12.40 -5.25 -15.41
C ILE A 12 -11.20 -5.90 -14.71
N GLU A 13 -11.35 -6.31 -13.45
CA GLU A 13 -10.28 -6.99 -12.70
C GLU A 13 -9.78 -8.28 -13.36
N GLN A 14 -10.66 -9.01 -14.03
CA GLN A 14 -10.32 -10.23 -14.76
C GLN A 14 -9.73 -9.98 -16.15
N SER A 15 -9.92 -8.78 -16.69
CA SER A 15 -9.58 -8.47 -18.10
C SER A 15 -8.32 -7.65 -18.26
N MET A 16 -7.89 -6.91 -17.22
CA MET A 16 -6.75 -6.01 -17.34
C MET A 16 -6.13 -5.71 -15.96
N PRO A 17 -4.84 -5.32 -15.93
CA PRO A 17 -4.22 -4.85 -14.69
C PRO A 17 -4.91 -3.60 -14.15
N ILE A 18 -5.01 -3.52 -12.82
CA ILE A 18 -5.59 -2.38 -12.12
C ILE A 18 -4.48 -1.46 -11.61
N ALA A 19 -4.53 -0.18 -11.98
CA ALA A 19 -3.62 0.82 -11.45
C ALA A 19 -3.98 1.15 -9.99
N CYS A 20 -3.01 0.98 -9.09
CA CYS A 20 -3.16 1.23 -7.66
C CYS A 20 -2.07 2.19 -7.16
N VAL A 21 -2.36 2.88 -6.08
CA VAL A 21 -1.36 3.49 -5.20
C VAL A 21 -1.17 2.57 -3.99
N ASP A 22 0.08 2.29 -3.64
CA ASP A 22 0.47 1.56 -2.45
C ASP A 22 1.40 2.46 -1.65
N PHE A 23 1.14 2.66 -0.36
CA PHE A 23 1.98 3.58 0.41
C PHE A 23 2.08 3.20 1.88
N VAL A 24 3.13 3.69 2.50
CA VAL A 24 3.34 3.60 3.94
C VAL A 24 3.52 4.99 4.52
N LEU A 25 2.91 5.21 5.68
CA LEU A 25 3.19 6.38 6.50
C LEU A 25 4.54 6.17 7.20
N VAL A 26 5.29 7.25 7.39
CA VAL A 26 6.55 7.19 8.13
C VAL A 26 6.56 8.19 9.27
N ARG A 27 7.21 7.81 10.36
CA ARG A 27 7.52 8.71 11.48
C ARG A 27 8.90 8.41 12.03
N PRO A 28 9.56 9.38 12.68
CA PRO A 28 10.78 9.13 13.43
C PRO A 28 10.49 8.11 14.56
N LYS A 29 11.41 7.18 14.80
CA LYS A 29 11.32 6.30 15.97
C LYS A 29 11.52 7.12 17.26
N SER A 30 10.67 6.91 18.23
CA SER A 30 10.76 7.58 19.53
C SER A 30 12.14 7.40 20.16
N GLY A 31 12.78 8.49 20.56
CA GLY A 31 14.10 8.48 21.21
C GLY A 31 15.31 8.43 20.27
N THR A 32 15.11 8.44 18.95
CA THR A 32 16.20 8.49 17.96
C THR A 32 15.85 9.40 16.79
N THR A 33 16.83 10.15 16.28
CA THR A 33 16.66 11.01 15.09
C THR A 33 16.96 10.30 13.78
N SER A 34 17.50 9.08 13.83
CA SER A 34 18.04 8.38 12.65
C SER A 34 17.25 7.14 12.21
N LEU A 35 16.31 6.67 13.02
CA LEU A 35 15.51 5.49 12.69
C LEU A 35 14.08 5.89 12.35
N THR A 36 13.58 5.32 11.26
CA THR A 36 12.21 5.54 10.78
C THR A 36 11.36 4.31 11.08
N GLU A 37 10.16 4.53 11.58
CA GLU A 37 9.11 3.52 11.69
C GLU A 37 8.13 3.66 10.53
N VAL A 38 7.62 2.51 10.05
CA VAL A 38 6.63 2.43 8.98
C VAL A 38 5.26 2.13 9.54
N GLY A 39 4.26 2.88 9.10
CA GLY A 39 2.86 2.67 9.47
C GLY A 39 2.22 1.62 8.58
N LEU A 40 1.69 0.57 9.20
CA LEU A 40 0.93 -0.50 8.55
C LEU A 40 -0.46 -0.59 9.16
N ILE A 41 -1.41 -1.09 8.40
CA ILE A 41 -2.76 -1.40 8.88
C ILE A 41 -2.97 -2.91 8.99
N LEU A 42 -3.70 -3.33 10.02
CA LEU A 42 -4.26 -4.67 10.11
C LEU A 42 -5.60 -4.67 9.36
N ARG A 43 -5.83 -5.66 8.52
CA ARG A 43 -7.09 -5.75 7.76
C ARG A 43 -7.49 -7.19 7.45
N HIS A 44 -8.75 -7.39 7.13
CA HIS A 44 -9.22 -8.63 6.52
C HIS A 44 -8.69 -8.77 5.09
N SER A 45 -8.32 -9.99 4.73
CA SER A 45 -7.77 -10.32 3.42
C SER A 45 -8.15 -11.75 3.00
N PRO A 46 -7.86 -12.17 1.75
CA PRO A 46 -7.97 -13.58 1.35
C PRO A 46 -7.07 -14.52 2.16
N PHE A 47 -6.09 -13.99 2.89
CA PHE A 47 -5.16 -14.74 3.75
C PHE A 47 -5.51 -14.67 5.24
N GLY A 48 -6.71 -14.20 5.59
CA GLY A 48 -7.12 -13.90 6.96
C GLY A 48 -6.81 -12.47 7.36
N GLU A 49 -6.66 -12.20 8.65
CA GLU A 49 -6.24 -10.89 9.16
C GLU A 49 -4.72 -10.75 9.01
N VAL A 50 -4.28 -9.75 8.26
CA VAL A 50 -2.87 -9.50 7.98
C VAL A 50 -2.53 -8.02 8.08
N TRP A 51 -1.29 -7.74 8.42
CA TRP A 51 -0.72 -6.41 8.33
C TRP A 51 -0.28 -6.13 6.90
N CYS A 52 -0.53 -4.92 6.41
CA CYS A 52 -0.09 -4.48 5.10
C CYS A 52 0.06 -2.96 5.01
N HIS A 53 0.65 -2.52 3.91
CA HIS A 53 0.66 -1.12 3.48
C HIS A 53 -0.76 -0.61 3.24
N LEU A 54 -0.93 0.72 3.17
CA LEU A 54 -2.16 1.36 2.74
C LEU A 54 -2.22 1.41 1.21
N GLY A 55 -3.41 1.57 0.68
CA GLY A 55 -3.59 1.84 -0.73
C GLY A 55 -4.78 1.15 -1.37
N GLY A 56 -4.80 1.20 -2.67
CA GLY A 56 -5.85 0.61 -3.49
C GLY A 56 -5.95 1.30 -4.85
N ARG A 57 -7.00 0.97 -5.59
CA ARG A 57 -7.16 1.46 -6.96
C ARG A 57 -7.23 2.98 -7.05
N ILE A 58 -6.69 3.51 -8.14
CA ILE A 58 -6.90 4.88 -8.58
C ILE A 58 -8.25 4.92 -9.30
N GLN A 59 -9.10 5.88 -8.97
CA GLN A 59 -10.39 6.04 -9.64
C GLN A 59 -10.24 6.87 -10.92
N ARG A 60 -11.12 6.64 -11.88
CA ARG A 60 -11.12 7.41 -13.12
C ARG A 60 -11.29 8.91 -12.84
N GLY A 61 -10.38 9.73 -13.37
CA GLY A 61 -10.37 11.18 -13.17
C GLY A 61 -9.69 11.64 -11.88
N GLU A 62 -9.16 10.71 -11.10
CA GLU A 62 -8.40 10.99 -9.88
C GLU A 62 -6.91 11.08 -10.19
N THR A 63 -6.24 12.10 -9.68
CA THR A 63 -4.78 12.15 -9.72
C THR A 63 -4.18 11.20 -8.69
N ILE A 64 -2.89 10.83 -8.86
CA ILE A 64 -2.16 10.01 -7.87
C ILE A 64 -2.23 10.65 -6.48
N ALA A 65 -2.01 11.95 -6.36
CA ALA A 65 -2.07 12.65 -5.08
C ALA A 65 -3.48 12.61 -4.45
N GLN A 66 -4.54 12.69 -5.26
CA GLN A 66 -5.92 12.56 -4.78
C GLN A 66 -6.21 11.14 -4.29
N ALA A 67 -5.75 10.11 -5.02
CA ALA A 67 -5.90 8.72 -4.62
C ALA A 67 -5.19 8.43 -3.29
N LEU A 68 -3.94 8.88 -3.13
CA LEU A 68 -3.19 8.75 -1.88
C LEU A 68 -3.93 9.39 -0.71
N ARG A 69 -4.38 10.65 -0.85
CA ARG A 69 -5.11 11.36 0.21
C ARG A 69 -6.44 10.68 0.54
N ARG A 70 -7.17 10.22 -0.48
CA ARG A 70 -8.45 9.52 -0.25
C ARG A 70 -8.25 8.25 0.56
N HIS A 71 -7.32 7.39 0.16
CA HIS A 71 -7.04 6.16 0.90
C HIS A 71 -6.55 6.42 2.33
N ALA A 72 -5.71 7.44 2.54
CA ALA A 72 -5.25 7.81 3.88
C ALA A 72 -6.40 8.27 4.79
N ARG A 73 -7.34 9.07 4.26
CA ARG A 73 -8.51 9.52 5.00
C ARG A 73 -9.51 8.39 5.26
N GLU A 74 -9.78 7.57 4.26
CA GLU A 74 -10.73 6.45 4.38
C GLU A 74 -10.28 5.38 5.37
N ALA A 75 -8.96 5.13 5.47
CA ALA A 75 -8.42 4.09 6.35
C ALA A 75 -8.00 4.59 7.73
N LEU A 76 -7.47 5.80 7.85
CA LEU A 76 -6.81 6.28 9.08
C LEU A 76 -7.18 7.71 9.51
N ASP A 77 -8.03 8.40 8.77
CA ASP A 77 -8.42 9.80 9.03
C ASP A 77 -7.24 10.77 9.16
N VAL A 78 -6.23 10.60 8.33
CA VAL A 78 -5.05 11.47 8.28
C VAL A 78 -4.92 12.21 6.96
N ASP A 79 -4.23 13.35 7.00
CA ASP A 79 -3.77 14.06 5.81
C ASP A 79 -2.32 13.70 5.48
N LEU A 80 -1.93 13.86 4.20
CA LEU A 80 -0.60 13.55 3.72
C LEU A 80 0.16 14.81 3.34
N LYS A 81 1.44 14.88 3.71
CA LYS A 81 2.39 15.88 3.22
C LYS A 81 2.96 15.37 1.91
N LEU A 82 2.42 15.85 0.79
CA LEU A 82 2.85 15.43 -0.54
C LEU A 82 3.56 16.58 -1.26
N PRO A 83 4.65 16.30 -1.99
CA PRO A 83 5.23 17.27 -2.90
C PRO A 83 4.25 17.59 -4.04
N ARG A 84 4.47 18.72 -4.72
CA ARG A 84 3.60 19.16 -5.81
C ARG A 84 3.51 18.14 -6.95
N ASP A 85 4.64 17.51 -7.28
CA ASP A 85 4.77 16.47 -8.30
C ASP A 85 5.30 15.20 -7.65
N ILE A 86 4.39 14.43 -7.07
CA ILE A 86 4.76 13.18 -6.41
C ILE A 86 5.03 12.08 -7.41
N GLN A 87 6.19 11.43 -7.26
CA GLN A 87 6.60 10.28 -8.05
C GLN A 87 6.72 9.04 -7.15
N PRO A 88 6.39 7.84 -7.66
CA PRO A 88 6.57 6.62 -6.89
C PRO A 88 8.05 6.33 -6.63
N SER A 89 8.35 5.86 -5.43
CA SER A 89 9.69 5.38 -5.08
C SER A 89 9.99 4.02 -5.73
N TYR A 90 8.95 3.24 -6.00
CA TYR A 90 9.06 1.92 -6.61
C TYR A 90 7.74 1.56 -7.29
N VAL A 91 7.80 0.73 -8.33
CA VAL A 91 6.60 0.13 -8.94
C VAL A 91 6.62 -1.35 -8.63
N TYR A 92 5.59 -1.83 -7.92
CA TYR A 92 5.46 -3.20 -7.49
C TYR A 92 4.18 -3.83 -8.03
N GLN A 93 4.23 -5.10 -8.41
CA GLN A 93 3.10 -5.77 -9.00
C GLN A 93 2.58 -6.86 -8.08
N TRP A 94 1.26 -7.04 -8.11
CA TRP A 94 0.55 -8.04 -7.34
C TRP A 94 -0.20 -8.94 -8.31
N PHE A 95 -0.04 -10.25 -8.18
CA PHE A 95 -0.62 -11.20 -9.13
C PHE A 95 -1.49 -12.25 -8.45
N PRO A 96 -2.60 -12.65 -9.11
CA PRO A 96 -3.21 -13.95 -8.85
C PRO A 96 -2.22 -15.07 -9.09
N PRO A 97 -2.24 -16.17 -8.28
CA PRO A 97 -1.25 -17.24 -8.37
C PRO A 97 -1.17 -17.94 -9.72
N ASP A 98 -2.30 -18.04 -10.43
CA ASP A 98 -2.42 -18.71 -11.72
C ASP A 98 -1.78 -17.97 -12.89
N ILE A 99 -1.54 -16.67 -12.74
CA ILE A 99 -0.90 -15.84 -13.78
C ILE A 99 0.38 -15.14 -13.28
N ALA A 100 0.85 -15.47 -12.09
CA ALA A 100 2.06 -14.91 -11.54
C ALA A 100 3.30 -15.26 -12.39
N PRO A 101 4.27 -14.33 -12.57
CA PRO A 101 5.47 -14.60 -13.33
C PRO A 101 6.32 -15.69 -12.67
N SER A 102 6.93 -16.55 -13.50
CA SER A 102 7.83 -17.62 -13.07
C SER A 102 9.31 -17.36 -13.41
N ASP A 103 9.61 -16.17 -13.91
CA ASP A 103 10.95 -15.78 -14.37
C ASP A 103 11.85 -15.19 -13.26
N GLY A 104 11.39 -15.20 -12.00
CA GLY A 104 12.10 -14.61 -10.86
C GLY A 104 11.78 -13.14 -10.61
N THR A 105 10.87 -12.54 -11.35
CA THR A 105 10.36 -11.19 -11.08
C THR A 105 9.76 -11.13 -9.67
N LEU A 106 10.21 -10.17 -8.87
CA LEU A 106 9.66 -9.96 -7.53
C LEU A 106 8.24 -9.39 -7.63
N HIS A 107 7.32 -10.04 -6.96
CA HIS A 107 5.91 -9.65 -6.91
C HIS A 107 5.28 -10.04 -5.59
N GLY A 108 4.13 -9.45 -5.30
CA GLY A 108 3.25 -9.88 -4.21
C GLY A 108 2.09 -10.72 -4.74
N ASP A 109 1.36 -11.35 -3.82
CA ASP A 109 0.23 -12.20 -4.14
C ASP A 109 -1.08 -11.43 -3.88
N ASP A 110 -1.93 -11.35 -4.89
CA ASP A 110 -3.32 -10.92 -4.74
C ASP A 110 -4.24 -11.84 -5.55
N PRO A 111 -4.94 -12.79 -4.89
CA PRO A 111 -5.82 -13.73 -5.59
C PRO A 111 -6.98 -13.08 -6.33
N ARG A 112 -7.28 -11.81 -6.06
CA ARG A 112 -8.44 -11.11 -6.61
C ARG A 112 -8.16 -10.47 -7.96
N LYS A 113 -6.90 -9.98 -8.18
CA LYS A 113 -6.57 -9.18 -9.35
C LYS A 113 -5.07 -9.05 -9.60
N HIS A 114 -4.72 -8.81 -10.87
CA HIS A 114 -3.41 -8.25 -11.21
C HIS A 114 -3.43 -6.75 -10.94
N ALA A 115 -2.62 -6.27 -10.00
CA ALA A 115 -2.49 -4.85 -9.72
C ALA A 115 -1.07 -4.35 -10.03
N ILE A 116 -1.00 -3.12 -10.57
CA ILE A 116 0.26 -2.37 -10.71
C ILE A 116 0.24 -1.30 -9.63
N GLY A 117 1.02 -1.51 -8.58
CA GLY A 117 1.14 -0.63 -7.43
C GLY A 117 2.23 0.42 -7.63
N LEU A 118 1.81 1.68 -7.73
CA LEU A 118 2.72 2.83 -7.60
C LEU A 118 2.99 3.02 -6.12
N SER A 119 4.23 2.76 -5.68
CA SER A 119 4.55 2.64 -4.26
C SER A 119 5.27 3.86 -3.71
N PHE A 120 4.80 4.36 -2.56
CA PHE A 120 5.23 5.63 -1.97
C PHE A 120 5.59 5.48 -0.49
N VAL A 121 6.53 6.31 -0.05
CA VAL A 121 6.82 6.58 1.36
C VAL A 121 6.38 8.02 1.64
N VAL A 122 5.48 8.22 2.59
CA VAL A 122 4.84 9.53 2.78
C VAL A 122 4.80 9.97 4.24
N ASP A 123 5.01 11.26 4.45
CA ASP A 123 4.74 11.91 5.73
C ASP A 123 3.26 12.23 5.87
N PHE A 124 2.78 12.31 7.11
CA PHE A 124 1.37 12.58 7.42
C PHE A 124 1.18 13.64 8.49
N ILE A 125 -0.04 14.14 8.59
CA ILE A 125 -0.50 15.11 9.58
C ILE A 125 -1.73 14.53 10.27
N GLY A 126 -1.76 14.59 11.59
CA GLY A 126 -2.84 14.08 12.42
C GLY A 126 -2.45 12.83 13.19
N THR A 127 -3.40 12.27 13.91
CA THR A 127 -3.25 11.03 14.65
C THR A 127 -3.98 9.92 13.90
N PRO A 128 -3.28 8.88 13.43
CA PRO A 128 -3.95 7.80 12.72
C PRO A 128 -5.01 7.11 13.58
N MET A 129 -6.23 7.03 13.05
CA MET A 129 -7.38 6.37 13.67
C MET A 129 -7.92 5.33 12.70
N PRO A 130 -7.79 4.01 13.01
CA PRO A 130 -8.28 2.95 12.15
C PRO A 130 -9.78 3.08 11.89
N GLN A 131 -10.15 3.03 10.62
CA GLN A 131 -11.54 3.03 10.17
C GLN A 131 -11.67 2.35 8.80
N GLY A 132 -12.89 2.16 8.33
CA GLY A 132 -13.14 1.50 7.04
C GLY A 132 -12.54 0.11 6.99
N GLU A 133 -11.59 -0.09 6.11
CA GLU A 133 -10.89 -1.37 5.95
C GLU A 133 -9.83 -1.65 7.03
N ALA A 134 -9.35 -0.63 7.73
CA ALA A 134 -8.35 -0.78 8.77
C ALA A 134 -8.99 -1.21 10.10
N LEU A 135 -8.62 -2.38 10.59
CA LEU A 135 -9.00 -2.91 11.91
C LEU A 135 -8.12 -2.33 13.00
N ASP A 136 -6.86 -2.09 12.68
CA ASP A 136 -5.84 -1.53 13.59
C ASP A 136 -4.77 -0.81 12.78
N VAL A 137 -3.95 0.00 13.44
CA VAL A 137 -2.77 0.66 12.88
C VAL A 137 -1.60 0.53 13.82
N GLY A 138 -0.43 0.19 13.29
CA GLY A 138 0.81 0.11 14.06
C GLY A 138 1.99 0.72 13.31
N PHE A 139 2.98 1.17 14.06
CA PHE A 139 4.25 1.67 13.52
C PHE A 139 5.37 0.74 13.94
N PHE A 140 6.12 0.26 12.95
CA PHE A 140 7.10 -0.82 13.12
C PHE A 140 8.44 -0.43 12.51
N SER A 141 9.52 -0.92 13.11
CA SER A 141 10.84 -0.89 12.46
C SER A 141 10.85 -1.88 11.29
N ILE A 142 11.55 -1.53 10.21
CA ILE A 142 11.76 -2.46 9.08
C ILE A 142 12.47 -3.75 9.53
N GLU A 143 13.28 -3.67 10.57
CA GLU A 143 13.98 -4.83 11.13
C GLU A 143 13.09 -5.73 11.99
N ASN A 144 11.93 -5.22 12.43
CA ASN A 144 11.01 -5.94 13.31
C ASN A 144 9.56 -5.69 12.87
N LEU A 145 9.21 -6.24 11.72
CA LEU A 145 7.86 -6.14 11.14
C LEU A 145 6.88 -7.06 11.88
N PRO A 146 5.59 -6.72 11.91
CA PRO A 146 4.57 -7.55 12.54
C PRO A 146 4.28 -8.81 11.72
N ALA A 147 3.61 -9.78 12.34
CA ALA A 147 3.14 -10.98 11.66
C ALA A 147 1.66 -11.24 12.00
N PRO A 148 0.88 -11.82 11.08
CA PRO A 148 1.25 -12.11 9.69
C PRO A 148 1.22 -10.87 8.80
N LEU A 149 2.08 -10.83 7.80
CA LEU A 149 2.06 -9.83 6.73
C LEU A 149 1.33 -10.35 5.49
N TRP A 150 0.73 -9.46 4.72
CA TRP A 150 0.24 -9.79 3.39
C TRP A 150 1.39 -10.33 2.52
N PRO A 151 1.24 -11.51 1.85
CA PRO A 151 2.32 -12.10 1.05
C PRO A 151 2.88 -11.15 -0.01
N GLY A 152 4.17 -10.87 0.07
CA GLY A 152 4.87 -9.90 -0.77
C GLY A 152 5.04 -8.51 -0.14
N CYS A 153 4.30 -8.17 0.92
CA CYS A 153 4.40 -6.87 1.57
C CYS A 153 5.80 -6.63 2.17
N GLU A 154 6.40 -7.63 2.80
CA GLU A 154 7.77 -7.50 3.32
C GLU A 154 8.78 -7.18 2.23
N GLN A 155 8.69 -7.82 1.07
CA GLN A 155 9.57 -7.54 -0.07
C GLN A 155 9.42 -6.10 -0.57
N LEU A 156 8.17 -5.61 -0.68
CA LEU A 156 7.90 -4.23 -1.04
C LEU A 156 8.52 -3.26 -0.03
N LEU A 157 8.29 -3.46 1.26
CA LEU A 157 8.82 -2.61 2.32
C LEU A 157 10.34 -2.55 2.29
N ARG A 158 11.01 -3.71 2.14
CA ARG A 158 12.47 -3.76 2.03
C ARG A 158 12.99 -3.07 0.78
N ARG A 159 12.22 -3.01 -0.31
CA ARG A 159 12.57 -2.24 -1.52
C ARG A 159 12.43 -0.74 -1.29
N LEU A 160 11.36 -0.30 -0.64
CA LEU A 160 11.13 1.11 -0.36
C LEU A 160 12.18 1.74 0.58
N PHE A 161 12.77 0.93 1.48
CA PHE A 161 13.72 1.39 2.49
C PHE A 161 15.16 0.90 2.26
N ARG A 162 15.46 0.30 1.10
CA ARG A 162 16.85 0.02 0.74
C ARG A 162 17.60 1.33 0.57
N GLN A 163 18.66 1.49 1.36
CA GLN A 163 19.66 2.51 1.05
C GLN A 163 20.30 2.18 -0.29
N PRO A 164 20.52 3.16 -1.20
CA PRO A 164 21.31 2.92 -2.38
C PRO A 164 22.69 2.42 -1.90
N SER A 165 23.10 1.27 -2.42
CA SER A 165 24.46 0.77 -2.22
C SER A 165 25.44 1.83 -2.72
N SER A 166 26.29 2.30 -1.84
CA SER A 166 27.36 3.27 -2.11
C SER A 166 28.30 2.73 -3.16
#